data_3d48aeeb2c2bb9406c705176c4d2464b
#
_entry.id   3d48aeeb2c2bb9406c705176c4d2464b
#
_cell.length_a   1.000
_cell.length_b   1.000
_cell.length_c   1.000
_cell.angle_alpha   90.00
_cell.angle_beta   90.00
_cell.angle_gamma   90.00
#
_symmetry.space_group_name_H-M   'P 1'
#
loop_
_entity.id
_entity.type
_entity.pdbx_description
1 polymer ?
#
loop_
_entity_poly.entity_id
_entity_poly.type
_entity_poly.pdbx_seq_one_letter_code
_entity_poly.pdbx_strand_id
1 'polypeptide(L)'
;MCSTHTADRAGMMERQTWTSQKRLLGRACGFESRSRHSTPALCLRPLTATSAFRINVSGTSDNLVMYQQATVDMALRLSRIGILDRENARICDVSAAAIRHWRSGRRRAADSPGAERRRQCPRCHGRSMDEPAYAYLLGLYLGDGSITRGRRDVFALWIACCDDWPGLLAACRQAMSDVMPASSVFCVHYQGCTAVKSTSKHWPCLFPQHGPGRKHTRKIELEQWQIAIVRQYPGEFARGLFHSDGRRGANRVRRRLSDGDRWYEYPRYQFSNESGDILRLCGETLDLLGVAWRFSRRNVISVARREAVARLDEFVGPKY
;
A
#
# COMPACT_ATOMS: atom_id res chain seq x y z
N MET A 1 0.30 33.41 44.19
CA MET A 1 -0.09 32.01 44.25
C MET A 1 -1.10 31.75 43.14
N CYS A 2 -0.61 31.46 41.95
CA CYS A 2 -1.44 30.96 40.82
C CYS A 2 -0.51 30.62 39.65
N SER A 3 -0.10 29.36 39.49
CA SER A 3 0.53 28.86 38.29
C SER A 3 1.02 27.41 38.46
N THR A 4 0.12 26.43 38.47
CA THR A 4 0.50 24.99 38.38
C THR A 4 -0.52 24.09 37.66
N HIS A 5 -1.46 24.65 36.91
CA HIS A 5 -2.49 23.83 36.26
C HIS A 5 -2.44 23.74 34.72
N THR A 6 -1.48 24.38 34.03
CA THR A 6 -1.43 24.41 32.57
C THR A 6 -0.63 23.27 31.94
N ALA A 7 0.36 22.70 32.63
CA ALA A 7 1.24 21.66 32.08
C ALA A 7 0.57 20.26 31.97
N ASP A 8 -0.36 19.95 32.87
CA ASP A 8 -1.02 18.64 32.91
C ASP A 8 -2.14 18.52 31.87
N ARG A 9 -2.73 19.64 31.46
CA ARG A 9 -3.72 19.66 30.36
C ARG A 9 -3.11 19.39 28.99
N ALA A 10 -1.89 19.85 28.72
CA ALA A 10 -1.22 19.62 27.43
C ALA A 10 -0.89 18.13 27.22
N GLY A 11 -0.36 17.46 28.24
CA GLY A 11 -0.05 16.01 28.12
C GLY A 11 -1.28 15.10 28.10
N MET A 12 -2.40 15.55 28.68
CA MET A 12 -3.69 14.84 28.58
C MET A 12 -4.39 15.09 27.24
N MET A 13 -4.26 16.30 26.70
CA MET A 13 -4.81 16.68 25.41
C MET A 13 -4.09 15.98 24.25
N GLU A 14 -2.75 15.82 24.33
CA GLU A 14 -1.97 15.05 23.35
C GLU A 14 -2.32 13.54 23.34
N ARG A 15 -2.58 12.95 24.51
CA ARG A 15 -3.03 11.56 24.63
C ARG A 15 -4.44 11.34 24.10
N GLN A 16 -5.33 12.30 24.29
CA GLN A 16 -6.70 12.23 23.76
C GLN A 16 -6.74 12.47 22.26
N THR A 17 -5.93 13.38 21.71
CA THR A 17 -5.86 13.63 20.27
C THR A 17 -5.32 12.42 19.51
N TRP A 18 -4.28 11.72 20.01
CA TRP A 18 -3.74 10.55 19.32
C TRP A 18 -4.71 9.36 19.27
N THR A 19 -5.41 9.07 20.38
CA THR A 19 -6.44 8.01 20.43
C THR A 19 -7.68 8.42 19.64
N SER A 20 -8.02 9.71 19.59
CA SER A 20 -9.11 10.26 18.79
C SER A 20 -8.75 10.31 17.31
N GLN A 21 -7.51 10.60 16.94
CA GLN A 21 -7.03 10.54 15.55
C GLN A 21 -7.04 9.11 15.00
N LYS A 22 -6.62 8.10 15.78
CA LYS A 22 -6.81 6.68 15.35
C LYS A 22 -8.27 6.29 15.20
N ARG A 23 -9.16 6.83 16.05
CA ARG A 23 -10.61 6.63 15.91
C ARG A 23 -11.20 7.39 14.71
N LEU A 24 -10.71 8.59 14.41
CA LEU A 24 -11.12 9.38 13.25
C LEU A 24 -10.53 8.81 11.95
N LEU A 25 -9.25 8.41 11.93
CA LEU A 25 -8.63 7.70 10.82
C LEU A 25 -9.31 6.33 10.58
N GLY A 26 -9.64 5.60 11.63
CA GLY A 26 -10.41 4.35 11.54
C GLY A 26 -11.86 4.55 11.09
N ARG A 27 -12.45 5.72 11.32
CA ARG A 27 -13.80 6.09 10.82
C ARG A 27 -13.76 6.75 9.45
N ALA A 28 -12.77 7.58 9.14
CA ALA A 28 -12.62 8.22 7.83
C ALA A 28 -12.08 7.26 6.76
N CYS A 29 -11.24 6.28 7.13
CA CYS A 29 -10.77 5.20 6.26
C CYS A 29 -11.59 3.90 6.39
N GLY A 30 -12.70 3.92 7.14
CA GLY A 30 -13.63 2.81 7.31
C GLY A 30 -14.46 2.59 6.03
N PHE A 31 -13.85 1.99 5.02
CA PHE A 31 -14.57 1.41 3.90
C PHE A 31 -15.29 0.14 4.38
N GLU A 32 -16.51 0.29 4.89
CA GLU A 32 -17.45 -0.83 4.98
C GLU A 32 -17.85 -1.23 3.56
N SER A 33 -17.22 -2.30 3.05
CA SER A 33 -17.71 -2.98 1.86
C SER A 33 -19.00 -3.70 2.24
N ARG A 34 -20.15 -3.09 1.99
CA ARG A 34 -21.43 -3.79 1.98
C ARG A 34 -21.42 -4.76 0.79
N SER A 35 -21.02 -6.00 1.03
CA SER A 35 -21.25 -7.10 0.11
C SER A 35 -22.72 -7.52 0.24
N ARG A 36 -23.52 -7.19 -0.76
CA ARG A 36 -24.80 -7.86 -0.95
C ARG A 36 -24.49 -9.22 -1.58
N HIS A 37 -24.63 -10.27 -0.79
CA HIS A 37 -24.73 -11.64 -1.30
C HIS A 37 -26.07 -11.81 -2.01
N SER A 38 -26.00 -12.16 -3.27
CA SER A 38 -27.11 -12.84 -3.97
C SER A 38 -26.49 -13.98 -4.74
N THR A 39 -26.75 -15.18 -4.25
CA THR A 39 -26.48 -16.44 -4.95
C THR A 39 -27.56 -16.70 -5.97
N PRO A 40 -27.23 -17.17 -7.18
CA PRO A 40 -28.12 -18.02 -7.89
C PRO A 40 -27.50 -19.39 -8.21
N ALA A 41 -28.37 -20.36 -8.15
CA ALA A 41 -28.19 -21.78 -8.30
C ALA A 41 -27.54 -22.23 -9.62
N LEU A 42 -26.79 -23.33 -9.51
CA LEU A 42 -26.24 -24.11 -10.61
C LEU A 42 -27.35 -24.68 -11.52
N CYS A 43 -27.18 -24.51 -12.82
CA CYS A 43 -27.76 -25.38 -13.82
C CYS A 43 -26.69 -25.81 -14.84
N LEU A 44 -26.30 -27.06 -14.74
CA LEU A 44 -25.38 -27.73 -15.67
C LEU A 44 -26.08 -28.04 -16.98
N ARG A 45 -25.50 -27.69 -18.12
CA ARG A 45 -25.72 -28.31 -19.43
C ARG A 45 -24.44 -28.34 -20.26
N PRO A 46 -24.27 -29.32 -21.18
CA PRO A 46 -22.98 -29.80 -21.64
C PRO A 46 -22.39 -29.05 -22.85
N LEU A 47 -21.07 -29.17 -22.96
CA LEU A 47 -20.21 -28.61 -23.99
C LEU A 47 -20.45 -29.25 -25.34
N THR A 48 -20.71 -28.45 -26.37
CA THR A 48 -20.37 -28.75 -27.77
C THR A 48 -19.88 -27.49 -28.47
N ALA A 49 -18.69 -27.63 -29.07
CA ALA A 49 -18.08 -26.95 -30.20
C ALA A 49 -18.35 -25.48 -30.54
N THR A 50 -17.21 -24.73 -30.57
CA THR A 50 -16.90 -23.62 -31.50
C THR A 50 -18.02 -22.66 -31.91
N SER A 51 -18.14 -21.55 -31.17
CA SER A 51 -18.58 -20.30 -31.77
C SER A 51 -18.20 -19.09 -30.84
N ALA A 52 -17.85 -18.01 -31.51
CA ALA A 52 -17.48 -16.74 -30.84
C ALA A 52 -18.52 -16.32 -29.83
N PHE A 53 -18.13 -16.17 -28.55
CA PHE A 53 -19.01 -15.75 -27.49
C PHE A 53 -19.32 -14.26 -27.65
N ARG A 54 -20.44 -13.94 -28.28
CA ARG A 54 -21.12 -12.63 -28.17
C ARG A 54 -21.89 -12.61 -26.85
N ILE A 55 -21.39 -11.92 -25.85
CA ILE A 55 -22.22 -11.53 -24.71
C ILE A 55 -22.91 -10.21 -25.06
N ASN A 56 -24.15 -10.31 -25.47
CA ASN A 56 -25.06 -9.16 -25.63
C ASN A 56 -25.65 -8.84 -24.27
N VAL A 57 -25.22 -7.75 -23.64
CA VAL A 57 -25.88 -7.15 -22.48
C VAL A 57 -26.39 -5.78 -22.93
N SER A 58 -27.69 -5.71 -23.15
CA SER A 58 -28.41 -4.45 -23.39
C SER A 58 -28.36 -3.54 -22.17
N GLY A 59 -27.74 -2.39 -22.33
CA GLY A 59 -27.65 -1.36 -21.28
C GLY A 59 -26.44 -0.45 -21.53
N THR A 60 -26.70 0.76 -21.98
CA THR A 60 -25.82 1.89 -22.22
C THR A 60 -24.59 1.97 -21.32
N SER A 61 -23.44 1.58 -21.83
CA SER A 61 -22.07 1.98 -21.44
C SER A 61 -21.07 1.20 -22.27
N ASP A 62 -20.06 1.87 -22.85
CA ASP A 62 -19.00 1.40 -23.72
C ASP A 62 -18.61 -0.08 -23.54
N ASN A 63 -19.14 -0.95 -24.40
CA ASN A 63 -18.77 -2.35 -24.50
C ASN A 63 -17.34 -2.44 -25.08
N LEU A 64 -16.32 -2.47 -24.22
CA LEU A 64 -14.94 -2.77 -24.59
C LEU A 64 -14.84 -4.27 -24.93
N VAL A 65 -15.12 -4.60 -26.18
CA VAL A 65 -14.84 -5.93 -26.73
C VAL A 65 -13.33 -6.18 -26.60
N MET A 66 -12.97 -7.21 -25.84
CA MET A 66 -11.58 -7.63 -25.68
C MET A 66 -11.20 -8.56 -26.85
N TYR A 67 -10.49 -8.05 -27.84
CA TYR A 67 -9.97 -8.85 -28.94
C TYR A 67 -8.71 -9.63 -28.53
N GLN A 68 -8.53 -10.82 -29.10
CA GLN A 68 -7.32 -11.63 -28.90
C GLN A 68 -6.10 -10.91 -29.51
N GLN A 69 -4.91 -11.14 -28.95
CA GLN A 69 -3.68 -10.51 -29.44
C GLN A 69 -3.39 -10.87 -30.90
N ALA A 70 -3.63 -12.11 -31.28
CA ALA A 70 -3.46 -12.57 -32.68
C ALA A 70 -4.30 -11.74 -33.67
N THR A 71 -5.54 -11.39 -33.32
CA THR A 71 -6.40 -10.52 -34.15
C THR A 71 -5.81 -9.12 -34.29
N VAL A 72 -5.27 -8.57 -33.22
CA VAL A 72 -4.61 -7.24 -33.24
C VAL A 72 -3.36 -7.27 -34.13
N ASP A 73 -2.53 -8.30 -33.97
CA ASP A 73 -1.29 -8.46 -34.75
C ASP A 73 -1.56 -8.67 -36.23
N MET A 74 -2.61 -9.42 -36.57
CA MET A 74 -3.06 -9.60 -37.96
C MET A 74 -3.51 -8.25 -38.53
N ALA A 75 -4.35 -7.52 -37.82
CA ALA A 75 -4.85 -6.22 -38.22
C ALA A 75 -3.72 -5.19 -38.44
N LEU A 76 -2.73 -5.17 -37.55
CA LEU A 76 -1.55 -4.32 -37.72
C LEU A 76 -0.69 -4.70 -38.89
N ARG A 77 -0.52 -6.01 -39.20
CA ARG A 77 0.18 -6.48 -40.39
C ARG A 77 -0.53 -6.05 -41.67
N LEU A 78 -1.84 -6.22 -41.73
CA LEU A 78 -2.66 -5.80 -42.89
C LEU A 78 -2.58 -4.28 -43.11
N SER A 79 -2.57 -3.49 -42.02
CA SER A 79 -2.38 -2.05 -42.12
C SER A 79 -0.99 -1.65 -42.65
N ARG A 80 0.08 -2.40 -42.30
CA ARG A 80 1.45 -2.13 -42.78
C ARG A 80 1.61 -2.39 -44.25
N ILE A 81 0.88 -3.36 -44.83
CA ILE A 81 0.88 -3.65 -46.29
C ILE A 81 -0.14 -2.82 -47.05
N GLY A 82 -0.73 -1.81 -46.43
CA GLY A 82 -1.56 -0.82 -47.10
C GLY A 82 -3.05 -1.15 -47.23
N ILE A 83 -3.53 -2.23 -46.59
CA ILE A 83 -4.96 -2.55 -46.58
C ILE A 83 -5.74 -1.45 -45.86
N LEU A 84 -6.78 -0.93 -46.52
CA LEU A 84 -7.62 0.14 -45.95
C LEU A 84 -8.34 -0.34 -44.68
N ASP A 85 -8.49 0.59 -43.69
CA ASP A 85 -9.10 0.27 -42.42
C ASP A 85 -10.46 -0.42 -42.52
N ARG A 86 -11.27 -0.08 -43.50
CA ARG A 86 -12.58 -0.70 -43.77
C ARG A 86 -12.48 -2.14 -44.17
N GLU A 87 -11.54 -2.47 -45.04
CA GLU A 87 -11.32 -3.83 -45.54
C GLU A 87 -10.62 -4.68 -44.50
N ASN A 88 -9.62 -4.12 -43.84
CA ASN A 88 -8.94 -4.75 -42.72
C ASN A 88 -9.93 -5.10 -41.58
N ALA A 89 -10.87 -4.21 -41.30
CA ALA A 89 -11.95 -4.45 -40.33
C ALA A 89 -12.82 -5.67 -40.69
N ARG A 90 -13.12 -5.85 -41.98
CA ARG A 90 -13.84 -7.03 -42.47
C ARG A 90 -13.04 -8.31 -42.34
N ILE A 91 -11.76 -8.28 -42.72
CA ILE A 91 -10.87 -9.45 -42.69
C ILE A 91 -10.69 -9.92 -41.24
N CYS A 92 -10.54 -9.00 -40.30
CA CYS A 92 -10.30 -9.31 -38.91
C CYS A 92 -11.57 -9.44 -38.03
N ASP A 93 -12.76 -9.28 -38.62
CA ASP A 93 -14.06 -9.25 -37.92
C ASP A 93 -14.07 -8.27 -36.70
N VAL A 94 -13.66 -7.04 -36.96
CA VAL A 94 -13.56 -5.98 -35.98
C VAL A 94 -14.10 -4.65 -36.52
N SER A 95 -14.29 -3.66 -35.67
CA SER A 95 -14.68 -2.32 -36.14
C SER A 95 -13.49 -1.58 -36.77
N ALA A 96 -13.74 -0.74 -37.79
CA ALA A 96 -12.74 0.14 -38.36
C ALA A 96 -12.17 1.15 -37.34
N ALA A 97 -12.95 1.48 -36.31
CA ALA A 97 -12.50 2.28 -35.18
C ALA A 97 -11.44 1.54 -34.34
N ALA A 98 -11.59 0.21 -34.15
CA ALA A 98 -10.60 -0.62 -33.47
C ALA A 98 -9.27 -0.64 -34.24
N ILE A 99 -9.31 -0.81 -35.61
CA ILE A 99 -8.12 -0.77 -36.44
C ILE A 99 -7.38 0.56 -36.30
N ARG A 100 -8.09 1.68 -36.42
CA ARG A 100 -7.50 3.02 -36.24
C ARG A 100 -6.86 3.19 -34.85
N HIS A 101 -7.54 2.70 -33.84
CA HIS A 101 -7.05 2.75 -32.45
C HIS A 101 -5.78 1.94 -32.25
N TRP A 102 -5.68 0.75 -32.85
CA TRP A 102 -4.49 -0.09 -32.76
C TRP A 102 -3.32 0.49 -33.55
N ARG A 103 -3.58 1.00 -34.78
CA ARG A 103 -2.58 1.66 -35.61
C ARG A 103 -2.01 2.91 -34.97
N SER A 104 -2.79 3.66 -34.18
CA SER A 104 -2.30 4.85 -33.45
C SER A 104 -1.40 4.50 -32.24
N GLY A 105 -1.03 3.25 -32.03
CA GLY A 105 -0.14 2.79 -30.96
C GLY A 105 -0.75 2.86 -29.55
N ARG A 106 -2.02 3.23 -29.42
CA ARG A 106 -2.68 3.36 -28.12
C ARG A 106 -3.05 2.02 -27.47
N ARG A 107 -2.94 0.89 -28.19
CA ARG A 107 -3.28 -0.43 -27.64
C ARG A 107 -2.49 -1.59 -28.27
N ARG A 108 -1.92 -2.43 -27.40
CA ARG A 108 -1.56 -3.84 -27.59
C ARG A 108 -0.45 -4.25 -28.57
N ALA A 109 0.29 -3.39 -29.17
CA ALA A 109 1.56 -3.82 -29.75
C ALA A 109 2.46 -4.31 -28.61
N ALA A 110 3.18 -5.43 -28.80
CA ALA A 110 4.06 -6.00 -27.79
C ALA A 110 5.15 -5.02 -27.32
N ASP A 111 5.48 -4.07 -28.17
CA ASP A 111 6.45 -2.97 -28.01
C ASP A 111 5.81 -1.62 -27.67
N SER A 112 4.48 -1.55 -27.50
CA SER A 112 3.84 -0.27 -27.16
C SER A 112 4.19 0.19 -25.74
N PRO A 113 4.27 1.51 -25.47
CA PRO A 113 4.50 2.03 -24.11
C PRO A 113 3.48 1.51 -23.10
N GLY A 114 2.28 1.17 -23.54
CA GLY A 114 1.25 0.55 -22.70
C GLY A 114 1.50 -0.92 -22.40
N ALA A 115 2.12 -1.67 -23.34
CA ALA A 115 2.55 -3.05 -23.10
C ALA A 115 3.75 -3.09 -22.18
N GLU A 116 4.70 -2.21 -22.36
CA GLU A 116 5.86 -2.07 -21.51
C GLU A 116 5.46 -1.72 -20.07
N ARG A 117 4.56 -0.74 -19.87
CA ARG A 117 3.97 -0.44 -18.56
C ARG A 117 3.31 -1.66 -17.90
N ARG A 118 2.70 -2.56 -18.67
CA ARG A 118 2.11 -3.80 -18.12
C ARG A 118 3.16 -4.82 -17.70
N ARG A 119 4.38 -4.78 -18.26
CA ARG A 119 5.48 -5.72 -17.98
C ARG A 119 6.44 -5.21 -16.91
N GLN A 120 6.07 -4.20 -16.13
CA GLN A 120 6.96 -3.57 -15.16
C GLN A 120 6.84 -4.11 -13.74
N CYS A 121 6.12 -5.21 -13.54
CA CYS A 121 6.08 -5.83 -12.23
C CYS A 121 7.42 -6.54 -11.93
N PRO A 122 8.10 -6.20 -10.84
CA PRO A 122 9.34 -6.86 -10.46
C PRO A 122 9.16 -8.37 -10.26
N ARG A 123 8.03 -8.79 -9.68
CA ARG A 123 7.76 -10.21 -9.39
C ARG A 123 7.31 -11.01 -10.61
N CYS A 124 6.43 -10.45 -11.45
CA CYS A 124 5.85 -11.18 -12.58
C CYS A 124 6.73 -11.14 -13.83
N HIS A 125 7.57 -10.13 -13.97
CA HIS A 125 8.32 -9.87 -15.20
C HIS A 125 9.82 -9.72 -14.98
N GLY A 126 10.32 -9.99 -13.76
CA GLY A 126 11.76 -9.95 -13.43
C GLY A 126 12.40 -8.58 -13.58
N ARG A 127 11.62 -7.49 -13.45
CA ARG A 127 12.20 -6.14 -13.45
C ARG A 127 12.95 -5.88 -12.14
N SER A 128 14.00 -5.08 -12.21
CA SER A 128 14.67 -4.60 -11.03
C SER A 128 13.70 -3.82 -10.14
N MET A 129 13.82 -3.99 -8.85
CA MET A 129 13.05 -3.29 -7.83
C MET A 129 14.01 -2.50 -6.95
N ASP A 130 13.63 -1.29 -6.57
CA ASP A 130 14.30 -0.55 -5.52
C ASP A 130 13.92 -1.22 -4.18
N GLU A 131 14.81 -2.11 -3.71
CA GLU A 131 14.57 -2.92 -2.51
C GLU A 131 14.54 -2.08 -1.22
N PRO A 132 15.42 -1.07 -1.02
CA PRO A 132 15.28 -0.13 0.09
C PRO A 132 13.93 0.57 0.12
N ALA A 133 13.49 1.13 -1.00
CA ALA A 133 12.19 1.78 -1.12
C ALA A 133 11.04 0.79 -0.88
N TYR A 134 11.19 -0.47 -1.35
CA TYR A 134 10.21 -1.51 -1.09
C TYR A 134 10.14 -1.89 0.40
N ALA A 135 11.27 -2.05 1.09
CA ALA A 135 11.32 -2.35 2.52
C ALA A 135 10.58 -1.27 3.33
N TYR A 136 10.84 0.01 3.03
CA TYR A 136 10.14 1.14 3.62
C TYR A 136 8.64 1.10 3.33
N LEU A 137 8.26 0.92 2.07
CA LEU A 137 6.85 0.86 1.65
C LEU A 137 6.11 -0.34 2.26
N LEU A 138 6.79 -1.48 2.44
CA LEU A 138 6.23 -2.65 3.12
C LEU A 138 5.91 -2.33 4.58
N GLY A 139 6.81 -1.65 5.29
CA GLY A 139 6.58 -1.19 6.65
C GLY A 139 5.36 -0.25 6.75
N LEU A 140 5.26 0.74 5.85
CA LEU A 140 4.10 1.64 5.77
C LEU A 140 2.80 0.88 5.47
N TYR A 141 2.85 -0.09 4.54
CA TYR A 141 1.68 -0.90 4.19
C TYR A 141 1.19 -1.74 5.37
N LEU A 142 2.10 -2.33 6.14
CA LEU A 142 1.72 -3.16 7.29
C LEU A 142 1.04 -2.34 8.39
N GLY A 143 1.39 -1.08 8.60
CA GLY A 143 0.69 -0.17 9.50
C GLY A 143 -0.57 0.41 8.86
N ASP A 144 -0.44 1.49 8.14
CA ASP A 144 -1.54 2.34 7.66
C ASP A 144 -1.99 2.03 6.22
N GLY A 145 -1.42 0.99 5.58
CA GLY A 145 -1.73 0.67 4.20
C GLY A 145 -2.94 -0.25 4.01
N SER A 146 -3.56 -0.17 2.85
CA SER A 146 -4.59 -1.10 2.39
C SER A 146 -4.53 -1.27 0.87
N ILE A 147 -5.03 -2.41 0.39
CA ILE A 147 -5.19 -2.67 -1.05
C ILE A 147 -6.66 -3.01 -1.30
N THR A 148 -7.27 -2.30 -2.24
CA THR A 148 -8.66 -2.53 -2.64
C THR A 148 -8.72 -2.96 -4.10
N ARG A 149 -9.57 -3.95 -4.40
CA ARG A 149 -9.82 -4.40 -5.76
C ARG A 149 -10.83 -3.48 -6.44
N GLY A 150 -10.47 -2.92 -7.57
CA GLY A 150 -11.35 -2.13 -8.43
C GLY A 150 -11.85 -2.90 -9.65
N ARG A 151 -12.42 -2.18 -10.61
CA ARG A 151 -12.87 -2.77 -11.87
C ARG A 151 -11.70 -3.36 -12.66
N ARG A 152 -11.94 -4.44 -13.44
CA ARG A 152 -10.98 -5.09 -14.34
C ARG A 152 -9.72 -5.59 -13.64
N ASP A 153 -9.84 -6.00 -12.37
CA ASP A 153 -8.72 -6.49 -11.55
C ASP A 153 -7.58 -5.47 -11.41
N VAL A 154 -7.92 -4.20 -11.41
CA VAL A 154 -6.99 -3.14 -11.04
C VAL A 154 -7.09 -2.94 -9.52
N PHE A 155 -5.97 -3.05 -8.85
CA PHE A 155 -5.87 -2.87 -7.41
C PHE A 155 -5.35 -1.47 -7.10
N ALA A 156 -5.89 -0.87 -6.06
CA ALA A 156 -5.44 0.41 -5.54
C ALA A 156 -4.74 0.18 -4.20
N LEU A 157 -3.44 0.48 -4.15
CA LEU A 157 -2.69 0.60 -2.91
C LEU A 157 -2.96 1.99 -2.32
N TRP A 158 -3.30 2.04 -1.04
CA TRP A 158 -3.56 3.24 -0.27
C TRP A 158 -2.69 3.24 0.98
N ILE A 159 -2.04 4.36 1.27
CA ILE A 159 -1.36 4.61 2.55
C ILE A 159 -1.91 5.91 3.11
N ALA A 160 -2.46 5.86 4.32
CA ALA A 160 -2.96 7.06 5.00
C ALA A 160 -1.80 7.79 5.70
N CYS A 161 -1.62 9.06 5.40
CA CYS A 161 -0.62 9.93 6.03
C CYS A 161 -1.35 11.07 6.75
N CYS A 162 -0.95 11.39 7.99
CA CYS A 162 -1.44 12.55 8.70
C CYS A 162 -0.94 13.83 8.03
N ASP A 163 -1.80 14.84 7.88
CA ASP A 163 -1.45 16.11 7.24
C ASP A 163 -0.42 16.94 8.04
N ASP A 164 -0.25 16.63 9.34
CA ASP A 164 0.79 17.23 10.19
C ASP A 164 2.22 16.83 9.78
N TRP A 165 2.37 15.82 8.89
CA TRP A 165 3.65 15.24 8.51
C TRP A 165 3.87 15.28 6.99
N PRO A 166 4.08 16.47 6.38
CA PRO A 166 4.23 16.59 4.92
C PRO A 166 5.45 15.85 4.36
N GLY A 167 6.53 15.73 5.14
CA GLY A 167 7.70 14.95 4.76
C GLY A 167 7.42 13.44 4.69
N LEU A 168 6.58 12.92 5.59
CA LEU A 168 6.11 11.54 5.52
C LEU A 168 5.27 11.30 4.25
N LEU A 169 4.38 12.24 3.91
CA LEU A 169 3.59 12.19 2.68
C LEU A 169 4.50 12.14 1.45
N ALA A 170 5.53 13.01 1.40
CA ALA A 170 6.48 13.05 0.30
C ALA A 170 7.28 11.74 0.19
N ALA A 171 7.80 11.21 1.32
CA ALA A 171 8.52 9.94 1.37
C ALA A 171 7.66 8.74 0.93
N CYS A 172 6.38 8.71 1.32
CA CYS A 172 5.44 7.67 0.89
C CYS A 172 5.19 7.72 -0.62
N ARG A 173 4.99 8.92 -1.20
CA ARG A 173 4.82 9.09 -2.64
C ARG A 173 6.05 8.64 -3.40
N GLN A 174 7.23 9.03 -2.94
CA GLN A 174 8.51 8.64 -3.55
C GLN A 174 8.66 7.13 -3.54
N ALA A 175 8.51 6.48 -2.39
CA ALA A 175 8.62 5.02 -2.29
C ALA A 175 7.65 4.27 -3.21
N MET A 176 6.39 4.73 -3.34
CA MET A 176 5.46 4.13 -4.30
C MET A 176 5.92 4.29 -5.76
N SER A 177 6.52 5.43 -6.10
CA SER A 177 7.05 5.71 -7.44
C SER A 177 8.29 4.88 -7.75
N ASP A 178 9.20 4.72 -6.79
CA ASP A 178 10.43 3.95 -6.96
C ASP A 178 10.17 2.45 -7.09
N VAL A 179 9.22 1.93 -6.29
CA VAL A 179 8.83 0.51 -6.34
C VAL A 179 8.04 0.16 -7.60
N MET A 180 7.23 1.09 -8.12
CA MET A 180 6.40 0.85 -9.30
C MET A 180 6.39 2.09 -10.23
N PRO A 181 7.50 2.39 -10.91
CA PRO A 181 7.68 3.64 -11.68
C PRO A 181 6.61 3.89 -12.77
N ALA A 182 6.05 2.81 -13.33
CA ALA A 182 5.03 2.92 -14.37
C ALA A 182 3.63 3.24 -13.85
N SER A 183 3.42 3.18 -12.54
CA SER A 183 2.13 3.43 -11.91
C SER A 183 2.06 4.87 -11.41
N SER A 184 1.04 5.60 -11.84
CA SER A 184 0.83 6.97 -11.34
C SER A 184 0.54 6.96 -9.85
N VAL A 185 1.16 7.89 -9.12
CA VAL A 185 0.94 8.12 -7.69
C VAL A 185 0.24 9.46 -7.52
N PHE A 186 -0.87 9.46 -6.81
CA PHE A 186 -1.69 10.65 -6.56
C PHE A 186 -2.18 10.69 -5.12
N CYS A 187 -2.58 11.87 -4.67
CA CYS A 187 -3.09 12.11 -3.33
C CYS A 187 -4.60 12.27 -3.35
N VAL A 188 -5.26 11.75 -2.32
CA VAL A 188 -6.69 11.97 -2.05
C VAL A 188 -6.79 12.56 -0.66
N HIS A 189 -7.29 13.80 -0.59
CA HIS A 189 -7.39 14.54 0.67
C HIS A 189 -8.67 14.18 1.42
N TYR A 190 -8.55 13.95 2.71
CA TYR A 190 -9.62 13.78 3.67
C TYR A 190 -9.42 14.77 4.82
N GLN A 191 -10.42 14.93 5.67
CA GLN A 191 -10.26 15.78 6.83
C GLN A 191 -9.19 15.25 7.79
N GLY A 192 -8.08 15.98 7.93
CA GLY A 192 -6.97 15.67 8.82
C GLY A 192 -6.02 14.57 8.34
N CYS A 193 -6.22 14.02 7.13
CA CYS A 193 -5.28 13.07 6.54
C CYS A 193 -5.32 13.09 5.01
N THR A 194 -4.20 12.76 4.42
CA THR A 194 -4.07 12.57 2.96
C THR A 194 -3.70 11.11 2.68
N ALA A 195 -4.50 10.45 1.86
CA ALA A 195 -4.17 9.12 1.37
C ALA A 195 -3.32 9.22 0.10
N VAL A 196 -2.11 8.66 0.16
CA VAL A 196 -1.29 8.41 -1.03
C VAL A 196 -1.80 7.17 -1.72
N LYS A 197 -2.11 7.27 -3.00
CA LYS A 197 -2.74 6.21 -3.77
C LYS A 197 -2.01 5.94 -5.07
N SER A 198 -1.89 4.67 -5.40
CA SER A 198 -1.42 4.21 -6.71
C SER A 198 -2.23 3.00 -7.18
N THR A 199 -2.43 2.87 -8.50
CA THR A 199 -3.24 1.79 -9.07
C THR A 199 -2.41 0.92 -10.00
N SER A 200 -2.46 -0.39 -9.78
CA SER A 200 -1.80 -1.39 -10.63
C SER A 200 -2.50 -2.74 -10.50
N LYS A 201 -2.41 -3.59 -11.52
CA LYS A 201 -2.81 -5.00 -11.40
C LYS A 201 -1.85 -5.81 -10.55
N HIS A 202 -0.67 -5.27 -10.26
CA HIS A 202 0.45 -5.98 -9.66
C HIS A 202 0.73 -5.60 -8.20
N TRP A 203 -0.05 -4.71 -7.58
CA TRP A 203 0.10 -4.46 -6.14
C TRP A 203 -0.03 -5.74 -5.29
N PRO A 204 -0.97 -6.68 -5.57
CA PRO A 204 -1.02 -7.94 -4.83
C PRO A 204 0.21 -8.82 -5.02
N CYS A 205 0.93 -8.73 -6.14
CA CYS A 205 2.18 -9.47 -6.36
C CYS A 205 3.29 -9.01 -5.41
N LEU A 206 3.29 -7.72 -5.05
CA LEU A 206 4.27 -7.11 -4.14
C LEU A 206 3.83 -7.20 -2.67
N PHE A 207 2.54 -7.31 -2.42
CA PHE A 207 1.96 -7.42 -1.08
C PHE A 207 1.08 -8.66 -0.97
N PRO A 208 1.66 -9.88 -0.95
CA PRO A 208 0.91 -11.13 -0.82
C PRO A 208 0.12 -11.22 0.49
N GLN A 209 0.47 -10.39 1.49
CA GLN A 209 -0.30 -10.21 2.72
C GLN A 209 -1.66 -9.52 2.50
N HIS A 210 -1.94 -9.07 1.27
CA HIS A 210 -3.23 -8.51 0.91
C HIS A 210 -4.35 -9.57 1.06
N GLY A 211 -5.48 -9.16 1.62
CA GLY A 211 -6.63 -10.02 1.79
C GLY A 211 -7.83 -9.26 2.34
N PRO A 212 -9.01 -9.91 2.39
CA PRO A 212 -10.21 -9.29 2.95
C PRO A 212 -10.10 -9.08 4.46
N GLY A 213 -10.83 -8.11 4.98
CA GLY A 213 -10.89 -7.82 6.40
C GLY A 213 -9.69 -7.04 6.93
N ARG A 214 -9.68 -6.86 8.24
CA ARG A 214 -8.64 -6.10 8.95
C ARG A 214 -7.37 -6.95 9.12
N LYS A 215 -6.19 -6.32 9.10
CA LYS A 215 -4.91 -7.03 9.21
C LYS A 215 -4.77 -7.83 10.52
N HIS A 216 -5.29 -7.34 11.64
CA HIS A 216 -5.21 -8.04 12.93
C HIS A 216 -6.16 -9.26 13.04
N THR A 217 -7.06 -9.45 12.09
CA THR A 217 -7.98 -10.61 12.06
C THR A 217 -7.52 -11.71 11.10
N ARG A 218 -6.38 -11.55 10.47
CA ARG A 218 -5.78 -12.53 9.55
C ARG A 218 -4.29 -12.69 9.78
N LYS A 219 -3.75 -13.81 9.34
CA LYS A 219 -2.31 -14.08 9.41
C LYS A 219 -1.53 -13.14 8.50
N ILE A 220 -0.46 -12.55 9.02
CA ILE A 220 0.47 -11.69 8.29
C ILE A 220 1.84 -12.34 8.32
N GLU A 221 2.22 -12.94 7.20
CA GLU A 221 3.53 -13.57 7.00
C GLU A 221 4.23 -12.94 5.80
N LEU A 222 5.55 -12.83 5.89
CA LEU A 222 6.39 -12.40 4.78
C LEU A 222 6.80 -13.62 3.95
N GLU A 223 6.75 -13.49 2.63
CA GLU A 223 7.34 -14.44 1.71
C GLU A 223 8.87 -14.45 1.83
N GLN A 224 9.53 -15.54 1.43
CA GLN A 224 10.98 -15.68 1.56
C GLN A 224 11.77 -14.53 0.90
N TRP A 225 11.34 -14.08 -0.26
CA TRP A 225 11.96 -12.95 -0.93
C TRP A 225 11.77 -11.62 -0.18
N GLN A 226 10.65 -11.43 0.51
CA GLN A 226 10.43 -10.26 1.37
C GLN A 226 11.32 -10.33 2.61
N ILE A 227 11.45 -11.51 3.21
CA ILE A 227 12.36 -11.74 4.35
C ILE A 227 13.80 -11.41 3.95
N ALA A 228 14.24 -11.82 2.75
CA ALA A 228 15.58 -11.49 2.25
C ALA A 228 15.79 -9.98 2.18
N ILE A 229 14.83 -9.24 1.60
CA ILE A 229 14.89 -7.77 1.50
C ILE A 229 14.88 -7.12 2.90
N VAL A 230 13.99 -7.55 3.80
CA VAL A 230 13.92 -6.99 5.16
C VAL A 230 15.22 -7.24 5.93
N ARG A 231 15.86 -8.40 5.75
CA ARG A 231 17.16 -8.68 6.37
C ARG A 231 18.30 -7.82 5.79
N GLN A 232 18.22 -7.50 4.53
CA GLN A 232 19.21 -6.64 3.86
C GLN A 232 18.99 -5.16 4.19
N TYR A 233 17.74 -4.73 4.36
CA TYR A 233 17.36 -3.34 4.62
C TYR A 233 16.46 -3.20 5.87
N PRO A 234 16.91 -3.70 7.04
CA PRO A 234 16.08 -3.70 8.25
C PRO A 234 15.80 -2.28 8.76
N GLY A 235 16.71 -1.33 8.54
CA GLY A 235 16.52 0.08 8.88
C GLY A 235 15.36 0.72 8.13
N GLU A 236 15.27 0.51 6.82
CA GLU A 236 14.19 1.05 6.00
C GLU A 236 12.84 0.40 6.37
N PHE A 237 12.82 -0.90 6.63
CA PHE A 237 11.60 -1.56 7.07
C PHE A 237 11.14 -1.05 8.44
N ALA A 238 12.06 -0.91 9.42
CA ALA A 238 11.78 -0.30 10.72
C ALA A 238 11.25 1.13 10.54
N ARG A 239 11.90 1.94 9.70
CA ARG A 239 11.46 3.30 9.39
C ARG A 239 10.02 3.31 8.89
N GLY A 240 9.65 2.43 7.96
CA GLY A 240 8.28 2.31 7.46
C GLY A 240 7.28 1.96 8.56
N LEU A 241 7.59 0.98 9.42
CA LEU A 241 6.76 0.59 10.56
C LEU A 241 6.56 1.76 11.55
N PHE A 242 7.65 2.42 11.94
CA PHE A 242 7.56 3.53 12.89
C PHE A 242 6.95 4.80 12.28
N HIS A 243 7.10 5.03 10.99
CA HIS A 243 6.43 6.13 10.30
C HIS A 243 4.91 5.93 10.22
N SER A 244 4.43 4.70 10.16
CA SER A 244 2.99 4.39 10.24
C SER A 244 2.52 4.38 11.70
N ASP A 245 2.68 3.28 12.39
CA ASP A 245 2.13 2.99 13.72
C ASP A 245 3.06 3.37 14.90
N GLY A 246 4.23 3.95 14.63
CA GLY A 246 5.20 4.35 15.63
C GLY A 246 5.02 5.78 16.13
N ARG A 247 5.54 6.01 17.33
CA ARG A 247 5.65 7.35 17.96
C ARG A 247 7.01 7.50 18.61
N ARG A 248 7.68 8.63 18.39
CA ARG A 248 8.79 9.11 19.19
C ARG A 248 8.27 10.21 20.12
N GLY A 249 8.51 10.09 21.40
CA GLY A 249 8.04 11.07 22.38
C GLY A 249 8.88 11.05 23.65
N ALA A 250 8.60 11.97 24.55
CA ALA A 250 9.21 12.02 25.86
C ALA A 250 8.48 11.10 26.84
N ASN A 251 9.25 10.39 27.66
CA ASN A 251 8.76 9.60 28.78
C ASN A 251 9.13 10.32 30.08
N ARG A 252 8.14 10.87 30.76
CA ARG A 252 8.34 11.58 32.01
C ARG A 252 8.17 10.62 33.18
N VAL A 253 9.23 10.48 34.02
CA VAL A 253 9.26 9.58 35.15
C VAL A 253 9.51 10.40 36.43
N ARG A 254 8.64 10.21 37.43
CA ARG A 254 8.81 10.78 38.76
C ARG A 254 9.68 9.83 39.60
N ARG A 255 10.72 10.35 40.20
CA ARG A 255 11.52 9.64 41.19
C ARG A 255 11.34 10.32 42.54
N ARG A 256 10.95 9.55 43.53
CA ARG A 256 10.96 10.03 44.96
C ARG A 256 12.39 9.88 45.47
N LEU A 257 12.99 10.97 45.86
CA LEU A 257 14.29 11.05 46.53
C LEU A 257 14.09 11.54 47.95
N SER A 258 15.12 11.40 48.80
CA SER A 258 15.09 11.86 50.18
C SER A 258 14.89 13.38 50.33
N ASP A 259 15.29 14.14 49.31
CA ASP A 259 15.19 15.59 49.19
C ASP A 259 13.95 16.08 48.42
N GLY A 260 13.03 15.16 48.07
CA GLY A 260 11.80 15.47 47.36
C GLY A 260 11.65 14.73 46.02
N ASP A 261 10.59 15.06 45.32
CA ASP A 261 10.28 14.44 44.04
C ASP A 261 11.04 15.10 42.91
N ARG A 262 11.77 14.30 42.13
CA ARG A 262 12.42 14.75 40.86
C ARG A 262 11.77 14.12 39.63
N TRP A 263 11.60 14.94 38.62
CA TRP A 263 11.08 14.52 37.34
C TRP A 263 12.24 14.37 36.34
N TYR A 264 12.26 13.23 35.66
CA TYR A 264 13.22 12.93 34.61
C TYR A 264 12.47 12.72 33.31
N GLU A 265 13.01 13.26 32.23
CA GLU A 265 12.43 13.13 30.89
C GLU A 265 13.43 12.43 29.99
N TYR A 266 12.96 11.38 29.31
CA TYR A 266 13.80 10.56 28.42
C TYR A 266 13.09 10.36 27.10
N PRO A 267 13.80 10.40 25.95
CA PRO A 267 13.23 10.04 24.69
C PRO A 267 12.83 8.55 24.69
N ARG A 268 11.76 8.24 23.99
CA ARG A 268 11.21 6.90 23.91
C ARG A 268 10.51 6.69 22.58
N TYR A 269 10.72 5.53 21.96
CA TYR A 269 9.87 5.06 20.89
C TYR A 269 8.80 4.09 21.40
N GLN A 270 7.64 4.16 20.81
CA GLN A 270 6.55 3.21 20.99
C GLN A 270 6.01 2.82 19.61
N PHE A 271 5.76 1.55 19.42
CA PHE A 271 5.08 1.00 18.23
C PHE A 271 3.84 0.26 18.71
N SER A 272 2.66 0.64 18.22
CA SER A 272 1.37 0.09 18.66
C SER A 272 0.64 -0.53 17.50
N ASN A 273 0.35 -1.83 17.56
CA ASN A 273 -0.43 -2.51 16.53
C ASN A 273 -1.32 -3.59 17.17
N GLU A 274 -2.49 -3.86 16.60
CA GLU A 274 -3.39 -4.92 17.08
C GLU A 274 -3.03 -6.30 16.50
N SER A 275 -2.23 -6.37 15.44
CA SER A 275 -1.75 -7.62 14.86
C SER A 275 -0.52 -8.13 15.61
N GLY A 276 -0.64 -9.31 16.22
CA GLY A 276 0.50 -10.00 16.85
C GLY A 276 1.62 -10.30 15.87
N ASP A 277 1.29 -10.64 14.62
CA ASP A 277 2.27 -10.90 13.56
C ASP A 277 3.08 -9.65 13.20
N ILE A 278 2.42 -8.48 13.08
CA ILE A 278 3.11 -7.22 12.79
C ILE A 278 3.99 -6.80 13.97
N LEU A 279 3.53 -7.01 15.21
CA LEU A 279 4.35 -6.80 16.40
C LEU A 279 5.59 -7.70 16.42
N ARG A 280 5.42 -8.98 16.09
CA ARG A 280 6.53 -9.94 15.96
C ARG A 280 7.54 -9.49 14.90
N LEU A 281 7.09 -9.13 13.71
CA LEU A 281 7.96 -8.61 12.63
C LEU A 281 8.70 -7.34 13.06
N CYS A 282 8.04 -6.43 13.80
CA CYS A 282 8.68 -5.25 14.36
C CYS A 282 9.78 -5.64 15.37
N GLY A 283 9.50 -6.55 16.31
CA GLY A 283 10.46 -7.02 17.29
C GLY A 283 11.68 -7.68 16.65
N GLU A 284 11.46 -8.63 15.73
CA GLU A 284 12.52 -9.31 14.96
C GLU A 284 13.39 -8.29 14.19
N THR A 285 12.80 -7.23 13.65
CA THR A 285 13.55 -6.18 12.95
C THR A 285 14.38 -5.35 13.91
N LEU A 286 13.86 -5.03 15.10
CA LEU A 286 14.62 -4.33 16.14
C LEU A 286 15.80 -5.18 16.63
N ASP A 287 15.62 -6.50 16.74
CA ASP A 287 16.69 -7.44 17.08
C ASP A 287 17.78 -7.45 16.01
N LEU A 288 17.43 -7.48 14.71
CA LEU A 288 18.38 -7.36 13.60
C LEU A 288 19.19 -6.05 13.64
N LEU A 289 18.57 -4.96 14.12
CA LEU A 289 19.23 -3.66 14.26
C LEU A 289 20.03 -3.52 15.57
N GLY A 290 20.02 -4.53 16.44
CA GLY A 290 20.66 -4.46 17.77
C GLY A 290 19.97 -3.46 18.70
N VAL A 291 18.69 -3.17 18.50
CA VAL A 291 17.90 -2.22 19.28
C VAL A 291 17.18 -2.93 20.41
N ALA A 292 17.57 -2.69 21.66
CA ALA A 292 16.90 -3.27 22.82
C ALA A 292 15.47 -2.74 22.98
N TRP A 293 14.52 -3.65 23.04
CA TRP A 293 13.10 -3.35 23.15
C TRP A 293 12.39 -4.25 24.17
N ARG A 294 11.15 -3.92 24.53
CA ARG A 294 10.27 -4.76 25.35
C ARG A 294 8.80 -4.44 25.06
N PHE A 295 7.91 -5.33 25.39
CA PHE A 295 6.50 -5.00 25.48
C PHE A 295 6.24 -4.09 26.70
N SER A 296 5.58 -2.95 26.46
CA SER A 296 5.06 -2.10 27.53
C SER A 296 3.59 -2.38 27.82
N ARG A 297 2.89 -2.91 26.84
CA ARG A 297 1.52 -3.47 26.89
C ARG A 297 1.42 -4.60 25.88
N ARG A 298 0.35 -5.40 25.95
CA ARG A 298 0.10 -6.52 25.03
C ARG A 298 0.31 -6.18 23.55
N ASN A 299 -0.07 -4.98 23.14
CA ASN A 299 -0.06 -4.52 21.75
C ASN A 299 0.89 -3.32 21.53
N VAL A 300 1.86 -3.08 22.44
CA VAL A 300 2.78 -1.94 22.37
C VAL A 300 4.21 -2.35 22.64
N ILE A 301 5.06 -2.28 21.63
CA ILE A 301 6.52 -2.37 21.74
C ILE A 301 7.06 -1.02 22.20
N SER A 302 8.07 -1.04 23.07
CA SER A 302 8.73 0.12 23.61
C SER A 302 10.25 0.02 23.55
N VAL A 303 10.88 1.04 23.00
CA VAL A 303 12.33 1.27 23.03
C VAL A 303 12.56 2.49 23.95
N ALA A 304 13.21 2.27 25.10
CA ALA A 304 13.34 3.29 26.15
C ALA A 304 14.76 3.43 26.73
N ARG A 305 15.68 2.49 26.44
CA ARG A 305 17.08 2.66 26.81
C ARG A 305 17.72 3.72 25.91
N ARG A 306 18.52 4.61 26.48
CA ARG A 306 19.12 5.76 25.78
C ARG A 306 19.87 5.31 24.51
N GLU A 307 20.70 4.28 24.62
CA GLU A 307 21.51 3.75 23.54
C GLU A 307 20.62 3.14 22.43
N ALA A 308 19.58 2.43 22.84
CA ALA A 308 18.61 1.83 21.90
C ALA A 308 17.79 2.89 21.15
N VAL A 309 17.41 3.97 21.85
CA VAL A 309 16.72 5.10 21.20
C VAL A 309 17.66 5.81 20.22
N ALA A 310 18.90 6.10 20.63
CA ALA A 310 19.91 6.72 19.76
C ALA A 310 20.16 5.83 18.53
N ARG A 311 20.29 4.51 18.73
CA ARG A 311 20.45 3.56 17.62
C ARG A 311 19.26 3.57 16.67
N LEU A 312 18.04 3.62 17.18
CA LEU A 312 16.85 3.67 16.35
C LEU A 312 16.68 5.02 15.63
N ASP A 313 17.15 6.11 16.23
CA ASP A 313 17.17 7.45 15.61
C ASP A 313 18.01 7.50 14.33
N GLU A 314 19.03 6.62 14.18
CA GLU A 314 19.85 6.53 12.96
C GLU A 314 19.04 6.07 11.74
N PHE A 315 17.98 5.28 11.94
CA PHE A 315 17.19 4.67 10.87
C PHE A 315 15.86 5.38 10.67
N VAL A 316 15.13 5.67 11.76
CA VAL A 316 13.74 6.12 11.67
C VAL A 316 13.68 7.62 11.35
N GLY A 317 14.48 8.43 12.00
CA GLY A 317 14.40 9.87 11.88
C GLY A 317 13.09 10.47 12.47
N PRO A 318 12.95 11.80 12.44
CA PRO A 318 11.73 12.47 12.87
C PRO A 318 10.62 12.31 11.83
N LYS A 319 9.38 12.28 12.30
CA LYS A 319 8.22 12.58 11.45
C LYS A 319 8.14 14.10 11.28
N TYR A 320 8.12 14.61 10.08
CA TYR A 320 8.10 16.03 9.76
C TYR A 320 7.18 16.33 8.57
#